data_f2479eae6c8c2bab322fc052e78bde5b
#
_entry.id   f2479eae6c8c2bab322fc052e78bde5b
#
_cell.length_a   1.000
_cell.length_b   1.000
_cell.length_c   1.000
_cell.angle_alpha   90.00
_cell.angle_beta   90.00
_cell.angle_gamma   90.00
#
_symmetry.space_group_name_H-M   'P 1'
#
loop_
_entity.id
_entity.type
_entity.pdbx_description
1 polymer ?
#
loop_
_entity_poly.entity_id
_entity_poly.type
_entity_poly.pdbx_seq_one_letter_code
_entity_poly.pdbx_strand_id
1 'polypeptide(L)'
;MILGNTWLVTMDDAGTEYERGWLRIENGLIAELGEGDAPPGAEDLGGAVVTPGLVNTHHHLYQTLTRARAQQADLFTWLRTLYPTWARIDDEMEYAAARCGLAELALSGCTTVFDHHYVFPRGVSGLVEAEVRAAQELGVRIVASRGSMDLGESDGGLPPDSLVEDLDTILADTERLAADADGAMVQVVVAPCSPFSVTTRLMEESAALARRLGLQLHTHLAETVEEDAYCRELFACTPVEYLERVGWLAEDVWCAHCVHLSNGDVASFGGADVGVAHCPTSNLRLGAGVAPVRELLDAGVRVGLGVDGSASNERGDLFTEVKNALLVARGRSGPGALTARDALRLGTRGGAAVLRRDDIGALTVGKRADLAVWRTDSLEHGGAEDLVANLVFSGPHRVDRLLVGGRDVVRGGALVRADEQEIAAEHRKQARRLWQE
;
A
#
# COMPACT_ATOMS: atom_id res chain seq x y z
N MET A 1 13.38 0.89 -25.55
CA MET A 1 11.96 1.15 -25.88
C MET A 1 11.74 2.66 -25.87
N ILE A 2 10.99 3.20 -26.83
CA ILE A 2 10.60 4.62 -26.82
C ILE A 2 9.09 4.68 -26.90
N LEU A 3 8.47 5.44 -26.03
CA LEU A 3 7.02 5.69 -25.99
C LEU A 3 6.79 7.17 -26.33
N GLY A 4 5.88 7.45 -27.24
CA GLY A 4 5.63 8.81 -27.70
C GLY A 4 4.16 9.11 -27.94
N ASN A 5 3.86 10.37 -28.32
CA ASN A 5 2.51 10.88 -28.50
C ASN A 5 1.65 10.63 -27.26
N THR A 6 2.08 11.18 -26.13
CA THR A 6 1.45 10.94 -24.83
C THR A 6 1.48 12.22 -23.98
N TRP A 7 0.51 12.38 -23.07
CA TRP A 7 0.57 13.34 -22.01
C TRP A 7 1.37 12.75 -20.84
N LEU A 8 2.62 13.23 -20.66
CA LEU A 8 3.48 12.79 -19.56
C LEU A 8 3.21 13.61 -18.31
N VAL A 9 2.89 12.94 -17.22
CA VAL A 9 2.73 13.53 -15.88
C VAL A 9 3.91 13.01 -15.04
N THR A 10 4.94 13.82 -14.88
CA THR A 10 6.22 13.35 -14.33
C THR A 10 6.20 13.10 -12.83
N MET A 11 5.36 13.84 -12.08
CA MET A 11 5.34 13.87 -10.62
C MET A 11 6.71 14.24 -10.00
N ASP A 12 7.56 14.95 -10.75
CA ASP A 12 8.81 15.50 -10.24
C ASP A 12 8.58 16.65 -9.25
N ASP A 13 9.65 17.27 -8.73
CA ASP A 13 9.55 18.38 -7.77
C ASP A 13 8.89 19.62 -8.36
N ALA A 14 9.10 19.86 -9.65
CA ALA A 14 8.56 21.00 -10.38
C ALA A 14 7.08 20.79 -10.79
N GLY A 15 6.56 19.55 -10.71
CA GLY A 15 5.23 19.19 -11.24
C GLY A 15 5.18 19.29 -12.76
N THR A 16 6.29 18.90 -13.43
CA THR A 16 6.42 18.99 -14.88
C THR A 16 5.41 18.10 -15.59
N GLU A 17 4.73 18.64 -16.59
CA GLU A 17 3.85 17.90 -17.50
C GLU A 17 4.19 18.26 -18.94
N TYR A 18 4.13 17.25 -19.83
CA TYR A 18 4.28 17.45 -21.26
C TYR A 18 3.01 16.93 -21.95
N GLU A 19 2.13 17.83 -22.40
CA GLU A 19 0.88 17.46 -23.07
C GLU A 19 1.11 16.66 -24.37
N ARG A 20 2.24 16.88 -25.00
CA ARG A 20 2.75 16.11 -26.12
C ARG A 20 4.19 15.70 -25.82
N GLY A 21 4.32 14.61 -25.11
CA GLY A 21 5.61 14.14 -24.62
C GLY A 21 6.01 12.78 -25.18
N TRP A 22 7.25 12.42 -24.84
CA TRP A 22 7.81 11.10 -25.09
C TRP A 22 8.83 10.74 -24.01
N LEU A 23 9.07 9.43 -23.84
CA LEU A 23 10.12 8.93 -22.95
C LEU A 23 10.84 7.73 -23.58
N ARG A 24 12.13 7.59 -23.25
CA ARG A 24 12.98 6.46 -23.63
C ARG A 24 13.37 5.65 -22.40
N ILE A 25 13.23 4.33 -22.54
CA ILE A 25 13.56 3.34 -21.51
C ILE A 25 14.75 2.52 -22.00
N GLU A 26 15.82 2.45 -21.18
CA GLU A 26 16.99 1.62 -21.42
C GLU A 26 17.39 0.91 -20.12
N ASN A 27 17.65 -0.39 -20.21
CA ASN A 27 18.07 -1.22 -19.07
C ASN A 27 17.13 -1.12 -17.83
N GLY A 28 15.82 -0.94 -18.07
CA GLY A 28 14.83 -0.81 -17.00
C GLY A 28 14.77 0.56 -16.33
N LEU A 29 15.50 1.54 -16.84
CA LEU A 29 15.53 2.91 -16.33
C LEU A 29 15.00 3.89 -17.38
N ILE A 30 14.49 5.03 -16.94
CA ILE A 30 14.17 6.17 -17.79
C ILE A 30 15.49 6.81 -18.20
N ALA A 31 15.84 6.68 -19.49
CA ALA A 31 17.09 7.20 -20.04
C ALA A 31 16.93 8.65 -20.50
N GLU A 32 15.76 9.01 -21.04
CA GLU A 32 15.48 10.33 -21.57
C GLU A 32 13.96 10.56 -21.60
N LEU A 33 13.54 11.81 -21.50
CA LEU A 33 12.16 12.24 -21.72
C LEU A 33 12.15 13.67 -22.22
N GLY A 34 11.09 14.06 -22.92
CA GLY A 34 11.01 15.41 -23.46
C GLY A 34 9.65 15.73 -24.06
N GLU A 35 9.50 17.00 -24.44
CA GLU A 35 8.32 17.54 -25.10
C GLU A 35 8.46 17.47 -26.63
N GLY A 36 7.33 17.40 -27.34
CA GLY A 36 7.25 17.43 -28.80
C GLY A 36 7.28 16.05 -29.44
N ASP A 37 7.79 15.99 -30.68
CA ASP A 37 7.81 14.76 -31.46
C ASP A 37 8.83 13.78 -30.92
N ALA A 38 8.39 12.53 -30.74
CA ALA A 38 9.26 11.47 -30.27
C ALA A 38 10.34 11.12 -31.33
N PRO A 39 11.53 10.65 -30.90
CA PRO A 39 12.53 10.11 -31.81
C PRO A 39 11.99 8.97 -32.70
N PRO A 40 12.58 8.76 -33.89
CA PRO A 40 12.16 7.69 -34.78
C PRO A 40 12.14 6.31 -34.13
N GLY A 41 11.13 5.52 -34.41
CA GLY A 41 10.94 4.17 -33.82
C GLY A 41 10.17 4.17 -32.50
N ALA A 42 9.62 5.30 -32.07
CA ALA A 42 8.75 5.35 -30.91
C ALA A 42 7.43 4.62 -31.18
N GLU A 43 6.96 3.91 -30.16
CA GLU A 43 5.58 3.38 -30.09
C GLU A 43 4.63 4.55 -29.83
N ASP A 44 3.62 4.72 -30.68
CA ASP A 44 2.58 5.76 -30.59
C ASP A 44 1.54 5.33 -29.56
N LEU A 45 1.38 6.10 -28.48
CA LEU A 45 0.39 5.83 -27.45
C LEU A 45 -0.96 6.55 -27.68
N GLY A 46 -1.12 7.25 -28.82
CA GLY A 46 -2.40 7.82 -29.24
C GLY A 46 -2.94 8.90 -28.30
N GLY A 47 -2.11 9.67 -27.65
CA GLY A 47 -2.51 10.73 -26.72
C GLY A 47 -2.87 10.22 -25.30
N ALA A 48 -2.56 8.97 -24.98
CA ALA A 48 -2.78 8.45 -23.63
C ALA A 48 -2.03 9.25 -22.54
N VAL A 49 -2.56 9.30 -21.33
CA VAL A 49 -1.86 9.86 -20.17
C VAL A 49 -0.89 8.82 -19.62
N VAL A 50 0.35 9.21 -19.37
CA VAL A 50 1.38 8.37 -18.73
C VAL A 50 1.78 9.00 -17.39
N THR A 51 1.68 8.20 -16.34
CA THR A 51 2.06 8.56 -14.97
C THR A 51 3.16 7.63 -14.47
N PRO A 52 3.87 7.97 -13.38
CA PRO A 52 4.55 6.95 -12.60
C PRO A 52 3.56 5.86 -12.21
N GLY A 53 4.01 4.63 -12.07
CA GLY A 53 3.21 3.57 -11.49
C GLY A 53 2.79 3.91 -10.07
N LEU A 54 1.59 3.50 -9.69
CA LEU A 54 1.08 3.70 -8.35
C LEU A 54 1.88 2.85 -7.34
N VAL A 55 1.96 3.36 -6.11
CA VAL A 55 2.70 2.74 -4.99
C VAL A 55 1.74 2.56 -3.82
N ASN A 56 1.39 1.33 -3.53
CA ASN A 56 0.54 0.96 -2.41
C ASN A 56 1.36 0.81 -1.13
N THR A 57 1.01 1.55 -0.07
CA THR A 57 1.77 1.62 1.18
C THR A 57 1.13 0.87 2.35
N HIS A 58 -0.01 0.19 2.11
CA HIS A 58 -0.68 -0.64 3.11
C HIS A 58 -1.68 -1.62 2.46
N HIS A 59 -1.53 -2.89 2.77
CA HIS A 59 -2.41 -3.98 2.36
C HIS A 59 -2.34 -5.16 3.35
N HIS A 60 -3.30 -6.09 3.26
CA HIS A 60 -3.30 -7.41 3.88
C HIS A 60 -3.79 -8.42 2.83
N LEU A 61 -2.87 -9.01 2.06
CA LEU A 61 -3.20 -9.83 0.89
C LEU A 61 -4.07 -11.05 1.25
N TYR A 62 -3.81 -11.70 2.38
CA TYR A 62 -4.62 -12.83 2.86
C TYR A 62 -6.12 -12.49 3.03
N GLN A 63 -6.46 -11.23 3.31
CA GLN A 63 -7.85 -10.80 3.51
C GLN A 63 -8.71 -10.87 2.25
N THR A 64 -8.10 -11.03 1.06
CA THR A 64 -8.86 -11.25 -0.18
C THR A 64 -9.76 -12.50 -0.10
N LEU A 65 -9.40 -13.49 0.73
CA LEU A 65 -10.20 -14.69 0.98
C LEU A 65 -11.47 -14.44 1.80
N THR A 66 -11.60 -13.26 2.43
CA THR A 66 -12.66 -12.98 3.43
C THR A 66 -13.46 -11.71 3.14
N ARG A 67 -13.58 -11.32 1.86
CA ARG A 67 -14.31 -10.14 1.41
C ARG A 67 -15.74 -10.10 1.90
N ALA A 68 -16.25 -8.90 2.14
CA ALA A 68 -17.64 -8.60 2.50
C ALA A 68 -18.16 -9.31 3.78
N ARG A 69 -17.26 -9.68 4.69
CA ARG A 69 -17.63 -10.20 6.01
C ARG A 69 -17.74 -9.09 7.05
N ALA A 70 -18.48 -9.37 8.13
CA ALA A 70 -18.67 -8.45 9.26
C ALA A 70 -19.01 -7.01 8.82
N GLN A 71 -19.93 -6.86 7.87
CA GLN A 71 -20.19 -5.61 7.13
C GLN A 71 -20.62 -4.43 8.00
N GLN A 72 -21.18 -4.67 9.18
CA GLN A 72 -21.74 -3.65 10.09
C GLN A 72 -20.95 -3.56 11.41
N ALA A 73 -19.78 -4.20 11.47
CA ALA A 73 -18.96 -4.22 12.68
C ALA A 73 -17.99 -3.03 12.71
N ASP A 74 -17.76 -2.48 13.92
CA ASP A 74 -16.58 -1.68 14.23
C ASP A 74 -15.30 -2.53 14.17
N LEU A 75 -14.13 -1.90 14.22
CA LEU A 75 -12.83 -2.56 14.08
C LEU A 75 -12.66 -3.75 15.05
N PHE A 76 -12.92 -3.58 16.34
CA PHE A 76 -12.66 -4.63 17.32
C PHE A 76 -13.64 -5.81 17.19
N THR A 77 -14.91 -5.54 16.92
CA THR A 77 -15.90 -6.57 16.60
C THR A 77 -15.56 -7.30 15.29
N TRP A 78 -15.09 -6.55 14.29
CA TRP A 78 -14.66 -7.07 13.01
C TRP A 78 -13.45 -8.01 13.15
N LEU A 79 -12.41 -7.61 13.91
CA LEU A 79 -11.24 -8.42 14.20
C LEU A 79 -11.61 -9.72 14.93
N ARG A 80 -12.38 -9.64 16.03
CA ARG A 80 -12.85 -10.82 16.78
C ARG A 80 -13.66 -11.78 15.92
N THR A 81 -14.40 -11.28 14.93
CA THR A 81 -15.17 -12.09 14.00
C THR A 81 -14.27 -12.82 12.99
N LEU A 82 -13.19 -12.19 12.53
CA LEU A 82 -12.36 -12.69 11.43
C LEU A 82 -11.13 -13.48 11.89
N TYR A 83 -10.52 -13.15 13.02
CA TYR A 83 -9.34 -13.86 13.54
C TYR A 83 -9.52 -15.38 13.61
N PRO A 84 -10.64 -15.95 14.09
CA PRO A 84 -10.83 -17.41 14.10
C PRO A 84 -10.82 -18.04 12.71
N THR A 85 -11.22 -17.28 11.68
CA THR A 85 -11.14 -17.73 10.28
C THR A 85 -9.72 -17.63 9.77
N TRP A 86 -9.03 -16.51 10.00
CA TRP A 86 -7.65 -16.29 9.58
C TRP A 86 -6.66 -17.24 10.26
N ALA A 87 -6.97 -17.74 11.46
CA ALA A 87 -6.19 -18.76 12.15
C ALA A 87 -6.10 -20.12 11.41
N ARG A 88 -6.78 -20.28 10.29
CA ARG A 88 -6.79 -21.48 9.45
C ARG A 88 -6.09 -21.29 8.10
N ILE A 89 -5.51 -20.12 7.86
CA ILE A 89 -4.77 -19.81 6.63
C ILE A 89 -3.49 -20.66 6.60
N ASP A 90 -3.20 -21.22 5.43
CA ASP A 90 -1.93 -21.88 5.13
C ASP A 90 -1.25 -21.22 3.92
N ASP A 91 -0.08 -21.72 3.54
CA ASP A 91 0.76 -21.16 2.47
C ASP A 91 0.13 -21.26 1.07
N GLU A 92 -0.70 -22.29 0.79
CA GLU A 92 -1.45 -22.39 -0.46
C GLU A 92 -2.57 -21.34 -0.53
N MET A 93 -3.26 -21.13 0.59
CA MET A 93 -4.29 -20.08 0.72
C MET A 93 -3.67 -18.70 0.56
N GLU A 94 -2.54 -18.46 1.23
CA GLU A 94 -1.81 -17.19 1.13
C GLU A 94 -1.33 -16.93 -0.30
N TYR A 95 -0.73 -17.91 -0.95
CA TYR A 95 -0.30 -17.78 -2.33
C TYR A 95 -1.45 -17.41 -3.28
N ALA A 96 -2.61 -18.06 -3.15
CA ALA A 96 -3.77 -17.75 -3.97
C ALA A 96 -4.36 -16.36 -3.66
N ALA A 97 -4.33 -15.96 -2.39
CA ALA A 97 -4.74 -14.64 -1.94
C ALA A 97 -3.82 -13.56 -2.51
N ALA A 98 -2.52 -13.74 -2.38
CA ALA A 98 -1.51 -12.82 -2.87
C ALA A 98 -1.56 -12.66 -4.40
N ARG A 99 -1.68 -13.76 -5.16
CA ARG A 99 -1.87 -13.68 -6.61
C ARG A 99 -3.09 -12.84 -7.00
N CYS A 100 -4.20 -13.00 -6.28
CA CYS A 100 -5.43 -12.26 -6.53
C CYS A 100 -5.27 -10.77 -6.22
N GLY A 101 -4.81 -10.42 -5.01
CA GLY A 101 -4.66 -9.03 -4.59
C GLY A 101 -3.60 -8.27 -5.41
N LEU A 102 -2.46 -8.89 -5.69
CA LEU A 102 -1.41 -8.29 -6.53
C LEU A 102 -1.87 -8.10 -7.99
N ALA A 103 -2.67 -9.03 -8.52
CA ALA A 103 -3.25 -8.89 -9.85
C ALA A 103 -4.25 -7.71 -9.92
N GLU A 104 -5.12 -7.56 -8.92
CA GLU A 104 -6.04 -6.41 -8.83
C GLU A 104 -5.28 -5.09 -8.76
N LEU A 105 -4.26 -5.03 -7.91
CA LEU A 105 -3.40 -3.84 -7.79
C LEU A 105 -2.67 -3.52 -9.11
N ALA A 106 -2.08 -4.51 -9.77
CA ALA A 106 -1.43 -4.31 -11.07
C ALA A 106 -2.42 -3.76 -12.11
N LEU A 107 -3.63 -4.30 -12.18
CA LEU A 107 -4.69 -3.84 -13.09
C LEU A 107 -5.22 -2.45 -12.74
N SER A 108 -5.02 -1.98 -11.53
CA SER A 108 -5.30 -0.60 -11.09
C SER A 108 -4.13 0.37 -11.32
N GLY A 109 -3.03 -0.09 -11.93
CA GLY A 109 -1.85 0.74 -12.24
C GLY A 109 -0.76 0.73 -11.17
N CYS A 110 -0.81 -0.17 -10.20
CA CYS A 110 0.16 -0.27 -9.11
C CYS A 110 1.38 -1.10 -9.51
N THR A 111 2.58 -0.53 -9.38
CA THR A 111 3.87 -1.18 -9.69
C THR A 111 4.59 -1.70 -8.46
N THR A 112 4.29 -1.13 -7.29
CA THR A 112 4.95 -1.45 -6.03
C THR A 112 3.91 -1.60 -4.93
N VAL A 113 3.94 -2.72 -4.22
CA VAL A 113 2.95 -3.08 -3.21
C VAL A 113 3.65 -3.37 -1.89
N PHE A 114 3.27 -2.67 -0.83
CA PHE A 114 3.55 -3.09 0.54
C PHE A 114 2.41 -3.98 1.02
N ASP A 115 2.76 -5.12 1.62
CA ASP A 115 1.84 -6.00 2.33
C ASP A 115 2.19 -6.09 3.81
N HIS A 116 1.21 -5.92 4.68
CA HIS A 116 1.31 -6.11 6.12
C HIS A 116 0.76 -7.47 6.52
N HIS A 117 1.56 -8.53 6.31
CA HIS A 117 1.21 -9.87 6.77
C HIS A 117 1.54 -10.01 8.26
N TYR A 118 0.54 -10.17 9.10
CA TYR A 118 0.72 -10.30 10.56
C TYR A 118 -0.01 -11.51 11.18
N VAL A 119 -0.62 -12.34 10.34
CA VAL A 119 -1.35 -13.55 10.75
C VAL A 119 -0.48 -14.77 10.51
N PHE A 120 0.06 -15.36 11.57
CA PHE A 120 0.90 -16.56 11.52
C PHE A 120 0.27 -17.67 12.36
N PRO A 121 -0.59 -18.52 11.76
CA PRO A 121 -1.20 -19.64 12.48
C PRO A 121 -0.14 -20.61 12.98
N ARG A 122 -0.31 -21.10 14.20
CA ARG A 122 0.66 -21.99 14.85
C ARG A 122 0.95 -23.25 14.02
N GLY A 123 2.22 -23.48 13.69
CA GLY A 123 2.67 -24.62 12.89
C GLY A 123 2.60 -24.41 11.38
N VAL A 124 2.22 -23.24 10.91
CA VAL A 124 2.27 -22.84 9.51
C VAL A 124 3.54 -22.02 9.25
N SER A 125 4.18 -22.23 8.12
CA SER A 125 5.37 -21.50 7.67
C SER A 125 5.27 -21.19 6.17
N GLY A 126 6.14 -20.32 5.66
CA GLY A 126 6.22 -20.04 4.23
C GLY A 126 5.19 -19.02 3.71
N LEU A 127 4.47 -18.31 4.59
CA LEU A 127 3.41 -17.38 4.22
C LEU A 127 3.99 -16.16 3.47
N VAL A 128 5.02 -15.52 4.01
CA VAL A 128 5.68 -14.37 3.35
C VAL A 128 6.37 -14.80 2.05
N GLU A 129 6.97 -15.99 2.02
CA GLU A 129 7.55 -16.56 0.79
C GLU A 129 6.49 -16.83 -0.29
N ALA A 130 5.27 -17.19 0.12
CA ALA A 130 4.14 -17.37 -0.80
C ALA A 130 3.74 -16.05 -1.48
N GLU A 131 3.70 -14.95 -0.74
CA GLU A 131 3.48 -13.60 -1.29
C GLU A 131 4.59 -13.18 -2.24
N VAL A 132 5.85 -13.35 -1.82
CA VAL A 132 7.03 -13.02 -2.64
C VAL A 132 7.02 -13.80 -3.94
N ARG A 133 6.71 -15.10 -3.90
CA ARG A 133 6.56 -15.95 -5.10
C ARG A 133 5.48 -15.41 -6.03
N ALA A 134 4.30 -15.06 -5.50
CA ALA A 134 3.20 -14.52 -6.29
C ALA A 134 3.60 -13.19 -6.97
N ALA A 135 4.29 -12.30 -6.26
CA ALA A 135 4.78 -11.04 -6.80
C ALA A 135 5.82 -11.23 -7.92
N GLN A 136 6.76 -12.15 -7.74
CA GLN A 136 7.79 -12.48 -8.74
C GLN A 136 7.17 -13.06 -10.02
N GLU A 137 6.18 -13.94 -9.90
CA GLU A 137 5.49 -14.54 -11.05
C GLU A 137 4.70 -13.49 -11.84
N LEU A 138 4.01 -12.58 -11.17
CA LEU A 138 3.28 -11.48 -11.82
C LEU A 138 4.23 -10.39 -12.35
N GLY A 139 5.41 -10.25 -11.77
CA GLY A 139 6.40 -9.23 -12.12
C GLY A 139 6.15 -7.88 -11.47
N VAL A 140 5.42 -7.83 -10.36
CA VAL A 140 5.21 -6.65 -9.52
C VAL A 140 6.28 -6.57 -8.44
N ARG A 141 6.57 -5.37 -7.99
CA ARG A 141 7.50 -5.12 -6.89
C ARG A 141 6.77 -5.27 -5.55
N ILE A 142 7.36 -6.02 -4.63
CA ILE A 142 6.77 -6.22 -3.29
C ILE A 142 7.69 -5.71 -2.19
N VAL A 143 7.11 -5.03 -1.23
CA VAL A 143 7.68 -4.72 0.08
C VAL A 143 6.90 -5.59 1.07
N ALA A 144 7.42 -6.78 1.36
CA ALA A 144 6.78 -7.74 2.23
C ALA A 144 7.07 -7.42 3.70
N SER A 145 6.11 -7.56 4.58
CA SER A 145 6.37 -7.42 5.99
C SER A 145 6.53 -8.78 6.67
N ARG A 146 7.47 -8.86 7.62
CA ARG A 146 7.35 -9.82 8.70
C ARG A 146 6.58 -9.12 9.82
N GLY A 147 5.25 -9.17 9.72
CA GLY A 147 4.34 -8.72 10.74
C GLY A 147 4.33 -9.69 11.94
N SER A 148 3.70 -9.29 13.03
CA SER A 148 3.72 -10.13 14.23
C SER A 148 2.65 -9.74 15.24
N MET A 149 2.26 -10.71 16.06
CA MET A 149 1.42 -10.55 17.25
C MET A 149 1.97 -11.48 18.34
N ASP A 150 2.22 -10.93 19.54
CA ASP A 150 2.71 -11.69 20.69
C ASP A 150 1.84 -11.52 21.94
N LEU A 151 0.71 -10.79 21.83
CA LEU A 151 -0.21 -10.52 22.92
C LEU A 151 -1.59 -11.12 22.59
N GLY A 152 -1.88 -12.31 23.13
CA GLY A 152 -3.11 -13.04 22.91
C GLY A 152 -4.23 -12.71 23.89
N GLU A 153 -5.42 -13.31 23.65
CA GLU A 153 -6.60 -13.12 24.53
C GLU A 153 -6.33 -13.51 25.97
N SER A 154 -5.54 -14.56 26.24
CA SER A 154 -5.16 -14.99 27.57
C SER A 154 -4.34 -13.96 28.36
N ASP A 155 -3.64 -13.08 27.66
CA ASP A 155 -2.78 -12.04 28.21
C ASP A 155 -3.34 -10.62 28.06
N GLY A 156 -4.64 -10.52 27.68
CA GLY A 156 -5.37 -9.26 27.55
C GLY A 156 -5.28 -8.58 26.19
N GLY A 157 -4.71 -9.26 25.19
CA GLY A 157 -4.73 -8.83 23.79
C GLY A 157 -6.03 -9.15 23.06
N LEU A 158 -6.10 -8.82 21.79
CA LEU A 158 -7.29 -9.03 20.96
C LEU A 158 -7.25 -10.35 20.14
N PRO A 159 -6.09 -10.77 19.59
CA PRO A 159 -6.01 -11.98 18.78
C PRO A 159 -6.11 -13.25 19.63
N PRO A 160 -6.67 -14.36 19.07
CA PRO A 160 -6.67 -15.64 19.74
C PRO A 160 -5.24 -16.16 19.93
N ASP A 161 -5.00 -16.92 21.00
CA ASP A 161 -3.66 -17.45 21.35
C ASP A 161 -3.05 -18.36 20.27
N SER A 162 -3.85 -18.84 19.31
CA SER A 162 -3.37 -19.62 18.17
C SER A 162 -2.67 -18.77 17.09
N LEU A 163 -2.78 -17.46 17.16
CA LEU A 163 -2.18 -16.50 16.21
C LEU A 163 -1.01 -15.72 16.82
N VAL A 164 -0.68 -15.94 18.09
CA VAL A 164 0.46 -15.28 18.72
C VAL A 164 1.70 -16.17 18.70
N GLU A 165 2.84 -15.52 18.56
CA GLU A 165 4.14 -16.15 18.47
C GLU A 165 5.07 -15.66 19.59
N ASP A 166 6.13 -16.41 19.87
CA ASP A 166 7.17 -15.95 20.79
C ASP A 166 8.13 -14.96 20.11
N LEU A 167 8.65 -14.03 20.92
CA LEU A 167 9.53 -12.95 20.47
C LEU A 167 10.76 -13.46 19.70
N ASP A 168 11.43 -14.52 20.20
CA ASP A 168 12.68 -15.00 19.60
C ASP A 168 12.42 -15.59 18.21
N THR A 169 11.30 -16.28 18.03
CA THR A 169 10.85 -16.79 16.71
C THR A 169 10.57 -15.64 15.74
N ILE A 170 9.86 -14.59 16.17
CA ILE A 170 9.54 -13.42 15.35
C ILE A 170 10.83 -12.75 14.86
N LEU A 171 11.77 -12.49 15.77
CA LEU A 171 13.02 -11.79 15.44
C LEU A 171 13.90 -12.64 14.51
N ALA A 172 14.06 -13.93 14.80
CA ALA A 172 14.88 -14.84 13.98
C ALA A 172 14.33 -15.00 12.55
N ASP A 173 13.00 -15.13 12.41
CA ASP A 173 12.37 -15.22 11.08
C ASP A 173 12.47 -13.91 10.29
N THR A 174 12.38 -12.77 10.96
CA THR A 174 12.63 -11.46 10.36
C THR A 174 14.04 -11.35 9.79
N GLU A 175 15.07 -11.77 10.55
CA GLU A 175 16.46 -11.77 10.09
C GLU A 175 16.65 -12.66 8.85
N ARG A 176 16.04 -13.85 8.86
CA ARG A 176 16.08 -14.79 7.74
C ARG A 176 15.48 -14.20 6.48
N LEU A 177 14.25 -13.66 6.55
CA LEU A 177 13.57 -13.03 5.42
C LEU A 177 14.33 -11.81 4.88
N ALA A 178 14.90 -11.00 5.76
CA ALA A 178 15.69 -9.85 5.36
C ALA A 178 16.96 -10.24 4.59
N ALA A 179 17.59 -11.37 4.94
CA ALA A 179 18.77 -11.88 4.26
C ALA A 179 18.47 -12.39 2.83
N ASP A 180 17.24 -12.84 2.58
CA ASP A 180 16.81 -13.39 1.30
C ASP A 180 16.29 -12.29 0.33
N ALA A 181 16.07 -11.06 0.79
CA ALA A 181 15.55 -9.96 0.00
C ALA A 181 16.62 -9.40 -0.98
N ASP A 182 16.23 -9.14 -2.23
CA ASP A 182 17.13 -8.58 -3.25
C ASP A 182 17.23 -7.04 -3.22
N GLY A 183 16.41 -6.39 -2.41
CA GLY A 183 16.31 -4.93 -2.27
C GLY A 183 15.75 -4.18 -3.47
N ALA A 184 15.66 -4.84 -4.62
CA ALA A 184 15.20 -4.24 -5.86
C ALA A 184 13.74 -4.57 -6.19
N MET A 185 13.40 -5.85 -6.28
CA MET A 185 12.03 -6.34 -6.51
C MET A 185 11.36 -6.77 -5.21
N VAL A 186 12.14 -7.22 -4.24
CA VAL A 186 11.67 -7.69 -2.93
C VAL A 186 12.40 -6.92 -1.84
N GLN A 187 11.66 -6.27 -0.97
CA GLN A 187 12.15 -5.67 0.28
C GLN A 187 11.40 -6.29 1.45
N VAL A 188 12.02 -6.27 2.63
CA VAL A 188 11.42 -6.74 3.88
C VAL A 188 11.34 -5.59 4.89
N VAL A 189 10.24 -5.57 5.65
CA VAL A 189 9.92 -4.56 6.66
C VAL A 189 9.51 -5.26 7.96
N VAL A 190 9.86 -4.69 9.08
CA VAL A 190 9.43 -5.17 10.40
C VAL A 190 8.11 -4.51 10.76
N ALA A 191 7.06 -5.30 11.02
CA ALA A 191 5.72 -4.74 11.16
C ALA A 191 4.87 -5.42 12.26
N PRO A 192 5.16 -5.18 13.56
CA PRO A 192 4.22 -5.53 14.64
C PRO A 192 2.84 -4.95 14.35
N CYS A 193 1.78 -5.72 14.60
CA CYS A 193 0.44 -5.41 14.10
C CYS A 193 -0.12 -4.08 14.61
N SER A 194 -0.25 -3.92 15.92
CA SER A 194 -0.87 -2.73 16.54
C SER A 194 -0.62 -2.70 18.05
N PRO A 195 -0.76 -1.55 18.72
CA PRO A 195 -0.54 -1.44 20.17
C PRO A 195 -1.39 -2.38 21.04
N PHE A 196 -2.54 -2.86 20.52
CA PHE A 196 -3.45 -3.75 21.25
C PHE A 196 -3.30 -5.24 20.90
N SER A 197 -2.29 -5.61 20.12
CA SER A 197 -2.00 -7.01 19.71
C SER A 197 -0.55 -7.42 19.92
N VAL A 198 0.27 -6.50 20.45
CA VAL A 198 1.70 -6.72 20.69
C VAL A 198 2.14 -6.19 22.07
N THR A 199 3.15 -6.84 22.63
CA THR A 199 3.76 -6.35 23.87
C THR A 199 4.66 -5.13 23.60
N THR A 200 4.85 -4.28 24.63
CA THR A 200 5.82 -3.18 24.58
C THR A 200 7.22 -3.69 24.24
N ARG A 201 7.59 -4.85 24.79
CA ARG A 201 8.89 -5.47 24.52
C ARG A 201 9.06 -5.84 23.03
N LEU A 202 8.04 -6.38 22.38
CA LEU A 202 8.11 -6.68 20.94
C LEU A 202 8.29 -5.41 20.13
N MET A 203 7.61 -4.31 20.47
CA MET A 203 7.80 -3.01 19.81
C MET A 203 9.25 -2.52 19.93
N GLU A 204 9.82 -2.52 21.15
CA GLU A 204 11.19 -2.07 21.41
C GLU A 204 12.24 -2.94 20.69
N GLU A 205 12.13 -4.27 20.78
CA GLU A 205 13.06 -5.21 20.13
C GLU A 205 12.94 -5.17 18.60
N SER A 206 11.73 -4.98 18.07
CA SER A 206 11.49 -4.77 16.64
C SER A 206 12.18 -3.53 16.11
N ALA A 207 12.12 -2.40 16.86
CA ALA A 207 12.83 -1.18 16.48
C ALA A 207 14.35 -1.37 16.52
N ALA A 208 14.87 -2.04 17.55
CA ALA A 208 16.29 -2.35 17.64
C ALA A 208 16.77 -3.25 16.51
N LEU A 209 16.01 -4.30 16.17
CA LEU A 209 16.29 -5.21 15.07
C LEU A 209 16.28 -4.48 13.73
N ALA A 210 15.21 -3.74 13.43
CA ALA A 210 15.07 -3.02 12.17
C ALA A 210 16.26 -2.08 11.92
N ARG A 211 16.64 -1.28 12.92
CA ARG A 211 17.77 -0.36 12.81
C ARG A 211 19.12 -1.06 12.67
N ARG A 212 19.30 -2.20 13.32
CA ARG A 212 20.51 -3.03 13.15
C ARG A 212 20.64 -3.59 11.73
N LEU A 213 19.52 -3.93 11.09
CA LEU A 213 19.46 -4.49 9.74
C LEU A 213 19.28 -3.42 8.64
N GLY A 214 19.06 -2.15 9.01
CA GLY A 214 18.74 -1.08 8.04
C GLY A 214 17.38 -1.23 7.38
N LEU A 215 16.42 -1.83 8.09
CA LEU A 215 15.03 -2.02 7.64
C LEU A 215 14.13 -0.89 8.14
N GLN A 216 12.99 -0.71 7.48
CA GLN A 216 11.92 0.17 7.93
C GLN A 216 10.96 -0.54 8.90
N LEU A 217 10.15 0.26 9.57
CA LEU A 217 9.17 -0.15 10.57
C LEU A 217 7.76 0.30 10.18
N HIS A 218 6.78 -0.58 10.36
CA HIS A 218 5.37 -0.29 10.09
C HIS A 218 4.45 -0.84 11.17
N THR A 219 3.33 -0.14 11.45
CA THR A 219 2.26 -0.59 12.34
C THR A 219 0.97 0.16 12.04
N HIS A 220 -0.18 -0.36 12.51
CA HIS A 220 -1.43 0.41 12.56
C HIS A 220 -1.36 1.37 13.74
N LEU A 221 -1.90 2.58 13.57
CA LEU A 221 -1.90 3.58 14.63
C LEU A 221 -3.05 4.57 14.53
N ALA A 222 -3.66 4.85 15.68
CA ALA A 222 -4.69 5.86 15.86
C ALA A 222 -5.84 5.72 14.84
N GLU A 223 -6.21 4.46 14.54
CA GLU A 223 -7.26 4.16 13.58
C GLU A 223 -8.63 4.46 14.14
N THR A 224 -8.90 4.05 15.38
CA THR A 224 -10.19 4.21 16.03
C THR A 224 -10.08 4.79 17.44
N VAL A 225 -11.22 5.28 17.97
CA VAL A 225 -11.27 5.82 19.34
C VAL A 225 -11.06 4.75 20.41
N GLU A 226 -11.35 3.48 20.10
CA GLU A 226 -11.13 2.35 21.00
C GLU A 226 -9.63 2.12 21.24
N GLU A 227 -8.77 2.34 20.23
CA GLU A 227 -7.33 2.27 20.39
C GLU A 227 -6.81 3.38 21.32
N ASP A 228 -7.31 4.62 21.18
CA ASP A 228 -6.93 5.71 22.11
C ASP A 228 -7.36 5.35 23.53
N ALA A 229 -8.57 4.82 23.73
CA ALA A 229 -9.04 4.38 25.05
C ALA A 229 -8.16 3.25 25.63
N TYR A 230 -7.78 2.27 24.82
CA TYR A 230 -6.90 1.17 25.18
C TYR A 230 -5.53 1.68 25.63
N CYS A 231 -4.90 2.54 24.85
CA CYS A 231 -3.59 3.11 25.19
C CYS A 231 -3.63 3.95 26.48
N ARG A 232 -4.69 4.72 26.69
CA ARG A 232 -4.87 5.50 27.92
C ARG A 232 -5.07 4.62 29.15
N GLU A 233 -5.83 3.54 29.01
CA GLU A 233 -6.10 2.62 30.13
C GLU A 233 -4.85 1.84 30.53
N LEU A 234 -4.12 1.27 29.57
CA LEU A 234 -3.01 0.37 29.85
C LEU A 234 -1.65 1.08 29.96
N PHE A 235 -1.43 2.13 29.18
CA PHE A 235 -0.15 2.81 29.10
C PHE A 235 -0.19 4.23 29.67
N ALA A 236 -1.36 4.74 30.07
CA ALA A 236 -1.58 6.12 30.54
C ALA A 236 -1.08 7.19 29.56
N CYS A 237 -1.22 6.95 28.25
CA CYS A 237 -0.80 7.87 27.18
C CYS A 237 -1.64 7.70 25.91
N THR A 238 -1.50 8.62 24.95
CA THR A 238 -2.07 8.49 23.61
C THR A 238 -1.31 7.46 22.78
N PRO A 239 -1.87 6.96 21.65
CA PRO A 239 -1.14 6.09 20.73
C PRO A 239 0.19 6.71 20.23
N VAL A 240 0.23 8.01 19.94
CA VAL A 240 1.45 8.69 19.48
C VAL A 240 2.48 8.84 20.59
N GLU A 241 2.06 9.18 21.81
CA GLU A 241 2.94 9.20 22.99
C GLU A 241 3.49 7.79 23.31
N TYR A 242 2.70 6.75 23.04
CA TYR A 242 3.17 5.36 23.16
C TYR A 242 4.26 5.05 22.13
N LEU A 243 4.06 5.43 20.85
CA LEU A 243 5.10 5.29 19.83
C LEU A 243 6.41 5.98 20.21
N GLU A 244 6.35 7.20 20.76
CA GLU A 244 7.52 7.91 21.22
C GLU A 244 8.25 7.13 22.32
N ARG A 245 7.51 6.59 23.30
CA ARG A 245 8.09 5.81 24.42
C ARG A 245 8.82 4.55 23.97
N VAL A 246 8.29 3.84 22.97
CA VAL A 246 8.92 2.63 22.42
C VAL A 246 9.94 2.92 21.32
N GLY A 247 10.28 4.20 21.09
CA GLY A 247 11.31 4.61 20.14
C GLY A 247 10.88 4.54 18.66
N TRP A 248 9.58 4.57 18.38
CA TRP A 248 9.04 4.48 17.04
C TRP A 248 8.70 5.83 16.39
N LEU A 249 8.80 6.93 17.09
CA LEU A 249 8.64 8.27 16.52
C LEU A 249 9.94 8.70 15.82
N ALA A 250 10.18 8.16 14.61
CA ALA A 250 11.43 8.32 13.87
C ALA A 250 11.22 8.18 12.35
N GLU A 251 12.21 8.63 11.59
CA GLU A 251 12.16 8.70 10.13
C GLU A 251 12.05 7.34 9.42
N ASP A 252 12.50 6.26 10.05
CA ASP A 252 12.44 4.88 9.54
C ASP A 252 11.05 4.23 9.72
N VAL A 253 10.07 4.98 10.24
CA VAL A 253 8.72 4.51 10.57
C VAL A 253 7.67 5.10 9.64
N TRP A 254 6.66 4.31 9.30
CA TRP A 254 5.37 4.82 8.83
C TRP A 254 4.21 4.06 9.46
N CYS A 255 3.08 4.73 9.64
CA CYS A 255 1.89 4.17 10.27
C CYS A 255 0.70 4.15 9.31
N ALA A 256 -0.12 3.10 9.38
CA ALA A 256 -1.38 3.06 8.68
C ALA A 256 -2.47 3.83 9.42
N HIS A 257 -3.45 4.34 8.67
CA HIS A 257 -4.68 5.02 9.08
C HIS A 257 -4.49 6.41 9.64
N CYS A 258 -3.97 6.56 10.85
CA CYS A 258 -3.72 7.86 11.51
C CYS A 258 -4.92 8.80 11.49
N VAL A 259 -6.12 8.26 11.81
CA VAL A 259 -7.41 8.97 11.74
C VAL A 259 -7.56 9.94 12.91
N HIS A 260 -7.23 9.48 14.12
CA HIS A 260 -7.47 10.20 15.38
C HIS A 260 -6.21 10.90 15.90
N LEU A 261 -5.53 11.67 15.02
CA LEU A 261 -4.39 12.49 15.42
C LEU A 261 -4.84 13.88 15.87
N SER A 262 -4.29 14.36 16.98
CA SER A 262 -4.37 15.76 17.39
C SER A 262 -3.43 16.64 16.56
N ASN A 263 -3.60 17.96 16.60
CA ASN A 263 -2.64 18.90 15.98
C ASN A 263 -1.21 18.76 16.53
N GLY A 264 -1.08 18.38 17.81
CA GLY A 264 0.21 18.09 18.44
C GLY A 264 0.86 16.85 17.83
N ASP A 265 0.08 15.77 17.63
CA ASP A 265 0.56 14.54 17.02
C ASP A 265 1.01 14.76 15.56
N VAL A 266 0.24 15.54 14.80
CA VAL A 266 0.59 15.92 13.42
C VAL A 266 1.94 16.67 13.40
N ALA A 267 2.14 17.62 14.32
CA ALA A 267 3.41 18.34 14.42
C ALA A 267 4.58 17.42 14.83
N SER A 268 4.35 16.47 15.74
CA SER A 268 5.34 15.47 16.13
C SER A 268 5.74 14.57 14.97
N PHE A 269 4.78 14.12 14.15
CA PHE A 269 5.04 13.33 12.94
C PHE A 269 5.87 14.10 11.92
N GLY A 270 5.54 15.38 11.67
CA GLY A 270 6.34 16.24 10.78
C GLY A 270 7.76 16.47 11.30
N GLY A 271 7.90 16.70 12.61
CA GLY A 271 9.20 16.91 13.26
C GLY A 271 10.11 15.68 13.26
N ALA A 272 9.52 14.48 13.31
CA ALA A 272 10.24 13.20 13.34
C ALA A 272 10.33 12.53 11.95
N ASP A 273 9.79 13.14 10.91
CA ASP A 273 9.68 12.58 9.54
C ASP A 273 9.05 11.18 9.50
N VAL A 274 8.01 10.95 10.32
CA VAL A 274 7.20 9.71 10.26
C VAL A 274 6.33 9.72 9.02
N GLY A 275 6.20 8.57 8.33
CA GLY A 275 5.31 8.42 7.19
C GLY A 275 3.88 8.02 7.59
N VAL A 276 2.90 8.25 6.71
CA VAL A 276 1.51 7.83 6.89
C VAL A 276 0.99 7.13 5.63
N ALA A 277 0.41 5.95 5.79
CA ALA A 277 -0.38 5.26 4.78
C ALA A 277 -1.86 5.60 5.00
N HIS A 278 -2.42 6.47 4.16
CA HIS A 278 -3.82 6.86 4.20
C HIS A 278 -4.68 5.83 3.48
N CYS A 279 -5.68 5.26 4.17
CA CYS A 279 -6.57 4.21 3.68
C CYS A 279 -8.04 4.70 3.67
N PRO A 280 -8.42 5.63 2.78
CA PRO A 280 -9.70 6.34 2.88
C PRO A 280 -10.91 5.42 2.81
N THR A 281 -10.92 4.42 1.93
CA THR A 281 -12.06 3.50 1.79
C THR A 281 -12.23 2.63 3.03
N SER A 282 -11.19 2.01 3.53
CA SER A 282 -11.24 1.16 4.73
C SER A 282 -11.68 1.96 5.95
N ASN A 283 -11.11 3.15 6.17
CA ASN A 283 -11.49 4.02 7.28
C ASN A 283 -12.99 4.36 7.27
N LEU A 284 -13.55 4.64 6.09
CA LEU A 284 -14.99 4.91 5.93
C LEU A 284 -15.83 3.63 6.07
N ARG A 285 -15.36 2.51 5.53
CA ARG A 285 -16.04 1.21 5.57
C ARG A 285 -16.19 0.69 7.00
N LEU A 286 -15.18 0.88 7.84
CA LEU A 286 -15.20 0.51 9.27
C LEU A 286 -15.79 1.60 10.18
N GLY A 287 -16.12 2.77 9.62
CA GLY A 287 -16.65 3.89 10.41
C GLY A 287 -15.61 4.54 11.31
N ALA A 288 -14.31 4.31 11.04
CA ALA A 288 -13.20 4.84 11.82
C ALA A 288 -13.10 6.38 11.75
N GLY A 289 -13.42 6.98 10.60
CA GLY A 289 -13.40 8.43 10.43
C GLY A 289 -12.57 8.88 9.23
N VAL A 290 -12.08 10.12 9.27
CA VAL A 290 -11.31 10.75 8.19
C VAL A 290 -9.98 11.28 8.72
N ALA A 291 -8.88 10.75 8.22
CA ALA A 291 -7.53 11.21 8.58
C ALA A 291 -7.28 12.69 8.17
N PRO A 292 -6.50 13.45 8.95
CA PRO A 292 -6.21 14.87 8.68
C PRO A 292 -5.13 15.05 7.60
N VAL A 293 -5.41 14.57 6.38
CA VAL A 293 -4.39 14.49 5.29
C VAL A 293 -3.86 15.88 4.91
N ARG A 294 -4.71 16.91 4.86
CA ARG A 294 -4.23 18.26 4.53
C ARG A 294 -3.28 18.80 5.59
N GLU A 295 -3.66 18.63 6.85
CA GLU A 295 -2.85 19.03 7.99
C GLU A 295 -1.52 18.27 8.06
N LEU A 296 -1.52 16.97 7.76
CA LEU A 296 -0.30 16.15 7.66
C LEU A 296 0.63 16.67 6.55
N LEU A 297 0.11 16.95 5.36
CA LEU A 297 0.89 17.51 4.25
C LEU A 297 1.45 18.89 4.58
N ASP A 298 0.68 19.75 5.23
CA ASP A 298 1.11 21.10 5.65
C ASP A 298 2.22 21.04 6.71
N ALA A 299 2.25 19.97 7.52
CA ALA A 299 3.32 19.70 8.49
C ALA A 299 4.55 19.02 7.87
N GLY A 300 4.55 18.75 6.57
CA GLY A 300 5.66 18.09 5.86
C GLY A 300 5.72 16.58 6.03
N VAL A 301 4.67 15.96 6.57
CA VAL A 301 4.58 14.49 6.73
C VAL A 301 4.53 13.82 5.36
N ARG A 302 5.30 12.74 5.20
CA ARG A 302 5.22 11.87 4.01
C ARG A 302 3.90 11.09 4.05
N VAL A 303 3.01 11.34 3.09
CA VAL A 303 1.72 10.64 3.00
C VAL A 303 1.65 9.87 1.69
N GLY A 304 1.37 8.58 1.79
CA GLY A 304 1.05 7.67 0.69
C GLY A 304 -0.37 7.13 0.82
N LEU A 305 -0.81 6.34 -0.17
CA LEU A 305 -2.11 5.68 -0.16
C LEU A 305 -1.95 4.18 0.07
N GLY A 306 -2.86 3.61 0.84
CA GLY A 306 -3.02 2.18 1.01
C GLY A 306 -4.45 1.74 0.69
N VAL A 307 -4.60 0.60 0.02
CA VAL A 307 -5.93 0.01 -0.19
C VAL A 307 -6.46 -0.68 1.07
N ASP A 308 -5.56 -1.05 2.00
CA ASP A 308 -5.85 -1.91 3.14
C ASP A 308 -6.31 -3.32 2.73
N GLY A 309 -6.69 -4.17 3.68
CA GLY A 309 -7.14 -5.53 3.41
C GLY A 309 -8.51 -5.58 2.74
N SER A 310 -8.69 -6.58 1.87
CA SER A 310 -9.93 -6.72 1.11
C SER A 310 -11.15 -7.15 1.96
N ALA A 311 -10.99 -7.36 3.26
CA ALA A 311 -12.10 -7.56 4.18
C ALA A 311 -12.67 -6.23 4.71
N SER A 312 -11.95 -5.11 4.54
CA SER A 312 -12.38 -3.73 4.85
C SER A 312 -12.40 -2.80 3.63
N ASN A 313 -11.83 -3.24 2.50
CA ASN A 313 -11.92 -2.60 1.18
C ASN A 313 -11.95 -3.70 0.12
N GLU A 314 -13.12 -4.15 -0.25
CA GLU A 314 -13.39 -5.38 -1.00
C GLU A 314 -12.70 -5.46 -2.36
N ARG A 315 -12.20 -4.34 -2.90
CA ARG A 315 -11.47 -4.28 -4.17
C ARG A 315 -10.10 -3.63 -3.98
N GLY A 316 -9.05 -4.37 -4.29
CA GLY A 316 -7.68 -3.87 -4.29
C GLY A 316 -7.40 -2.93 -5.47
N ASP A 317 -8.08 -1.77 -5.51
CA ASP A 317 -7.98 -0.77 -6.58
C ASP A 317 -7.38 0.53 -6.04
N LEU A 318 -6.06 0.68 -6.20
CA LEU A 318 -5.37 1.86 -5.68
C LEU A 318 -5.76 3.15 -6.42
N PHE A 319 -6.21 3.07 -7.68
CA PHE A 319 -6.71 4.25 -8.37
C PHE A 319 -8.03 4.76 -7.78
N THR A 320 -8.86 3.87 -7.26
CA THR A 320 -10.04 4.24 -6.47
C THR A 320 -9.64 5.01 -5.21
N GLU A 321 -8.56 4.60 -4.53
CA GLU A 321 -8.06 5.32 -3.35
C GLU A 321 -7.55 6.72 -3.70
N VAL A 322 -6.95 6.94 -4.88
CA VAL A 322 -6.58 8.28 -5.37
C VAL A 322 -7.81 9.19 -5.42
N LYS A 323 -8.92 8.73 -6.01
CA LYS A 323 -10.18 9.49 -6.09
C LYS A 323 -10.79 9.71 -4.70
N ASN A 324 -10.84 8.65 -3.88
CA ASN A 324 -11.46 8.73 -2.56
C ASN A 324 -10.68 9.64 -1.62
N ALA A 325 -9.35 9.62 -1.63
CA ALA A 325 -8.52 10.55 -0.87
C ALA A 325 -8.85 12.01 -1.20
N LEU A 326 -9.00 12.33 -2.50
CA LEU A 326 -9.42 13.66 -2.96
C LEU A 326 -10.79 14.06 -2.40
N LEU A 327 -11.79 13.18 -2.54
CA LEU A 327 -13.17 13.49 -2.17
C LEU A 327 -13.34 13.58 -0.65
N VAL A 328 -12.70 12.68 0.09
CA VAL A 328 -12.77 12.63 1.56
C VAL A 328 -12.08 13.86 2.17
N ALA A 329 -10.89 14.24 1.68
CA ALA A 329 -10.20 15.44 2.12
C ALA A 329 -11.04 16.70 1.86
N ARG A 330 -11.70 16.79 0.68
CA ARG A 330 -12.60 17.91 0.36
C ARG A 330 -13.86 17.92 1.21
N GLY A 331 -14.42 16.75 1.51
CA GLY A 331 -15.56 16.61 2.42
C GLY A 331 -15.22 17.10 3.83
N ARG A 332 -14.00 16.88 4.31
CA ARG A 332 -13.51 17.30 5.63
C ARG A 332 -13.15 18.81 5.66
N SER A 333 -12.36 19.29 4.68
CA SER A 333 -11.65 20.58 4.77
C SER A 333 -11.99 21.54 3.62
N GLY A 334 -12.99 21.22 2.79
CA GLY A 334 -13.46 22.06 1.69
C GLY A 334 -12.76 21.81 0.34
N PRO A 335 -13.23 22.44 -0.75
CA PRO A 335 -12.84 22.12 -2.13
C PRO A 335 -11.35 22.36 -2.45
N GLY A 336 -10.67 23.17 -1.66
CA GLY A 336 -9.24 23.48 -1.81
C GLY A 336 -8.32 22.49 -1.06
N ALA A 337 -8.84 21.51 -0.33
CA ALA A 337 -8.03 20.62 0.51
C ALA A 337 -7.00 19.82 -0.30
N LEU A 338 -7.41 19.25 -1.43
CA LEU A 338 -6.54 18.56 -2.39
C LEU A 338 -6.96 18.89 -3.82
N THR A 339 -5.98 19.04 -4.71
CA THR A 339 -6.18 19.01 -6.17
C THR A 339 -6.14 17.57 -6.68
N ALA A 340 -6.55 17.34 -7.94
CA ALA A 340 -6.42 16.03 -8.57
C ALA A 340 -4.94 15.58 -8.64
N ARG A 341 -4.03 16.50 -8.89
CA ARG A 341 -2.58 16.24 -8.94
C ARG A 341 -2.01 15.91 -7.56
N ASP A 342 -2.49 16.57 -6.50
CA ASP A 342 -2.10 16.21 -5.12
C ASP A 342 -2.52 14.77 -4.80
N ALA A 343 -3.76 14.39 -5.13
CA ALA A 343 -4.25 13.02 -4.90
C ALA A 343 -3.45 11.98 -5.70
N LEU A 344 -3.14 12.27 -6.97
CA LEU A 344 -2.30 11.38 -7.78
C LEU A 344 -0.87 11.29 -7.23
N ARG A 345 -0.34 12.41 -6.69
CA ARG A 345 0.96 12.43 -6.01
C ARG A 345 0.98 11.53 -4.78
N LEU A 346 -0.09 11.50 -3.97
CA LEU A 346 -0.19 10.56 -2.84
C LEU A 346 -0.07 9.10 -3.29
N GLY A 347 -0.71 8.75 -4.40
CA GLY A 347 -0.69 7.39 -4.96
C GLY A 347 0.60 7.03 -5.71
N THR A 348 1.51 7.97 -5.96
CA THR A 348 2.75 7.77 -6.73
C THR A 348 3.97 8.15 -5.90
N ARG A 349 4.42 9.39 -6.01
CA ARG A 349 5.60 9.91 -5.32
C ARG A 349 5.45 9.91 -3.80
N GLY A 350 4.26 10.19 -3.28
CA GLY A 350 3.97 10.13 -1.85
C GLY A 350 4.17 8.72 -1.31
N GLY A 351 3.62 7.72 -1.99
CA GLY A 351 3.83 6.31 -1.64
C GLY A 351 5.30 5.92 -1.70
N ALA A 352 6.03 6.33 -2.75
CA ALA A 352 7.47 6.07 -2.86
C ALA A 352 8.26 6.70 -1.70
N ALA A 353 7.91 7.94 -1.31
CA ALA A 353 8.53 8.61 -0.18
C ALA A 353 8.26 7.92 1.16
N VAL A 354 7.03 7.43 1.38
CA VAL A 354 6.67 6.63 2.56
C VAL A 354 7.52 5.37 2.65
N LEU A 355 7.71 4.66 1.54
CA LEU A 355 8.53 3.44 1.45
C LEU A 355 10.03 3.74 1.33
N ARG A 356 10.48 5.00 1.45
CA ARG A 356 11.89 5.41 1.30
C ARG A 356 12.53 4.91 0.00
N ARG A 357 11.76 4.96 -1.11
CA ARG A 357 12.20 4.55 -2.44
C ARG A 357 12.42 5.78 -3.32
N ASP A 358 13.67 6.20 -3.45
CA ASP A 358 14.04 7.34 -4.28
C ASP A 358 14.15 6.99 -5.77
N ASP A 359 14.16 5.70 -6.09
CA ASP A 359 14.33 5.19 -7.45
C ASP A 359 13.03 5.00 -8.23
N ILE A 360 11.85 5.21 -7.61
CA ILE A 360 10.50 5.10 -8.21
C ILE A 360 9.63 6.34 -7.92
N GLY A 361 8.36 6.32 -8.31
CA GLY A 361 7.35 7.33 -7.95
C GLY A 361 7.37 8.62 -8.76
N ALA A 362 8.33 8.81 -9.67
CA ALA A 362 8.39 9.93 -10.60
C ALA A 362 8.99 9.51 -11.94
N LEU A 363 8.56 10.15 -13.03
CA LEU A 363 9.16 9.96 -14.36
C LEU A 363 10.30 10.97 -14.54
N THR A 364 11.49 10.61 -14.08
CA THR A 364 12.70 11.42 -14.22
C THR A 364 13.86 10.53 -14.67
N VAL A 365 14.81 11.13 -15.40
CA VAL A 365 16.00 10.41 -15.89
C VAL A 365 16.75 9.75 -14.73
N GLY A 366 17.12 8.48 -14.91
CA GLY A 366 17.82 7.66 -13.92
C GLY A 366 16.93 6.86 -12.98
N LYS A 367 15.64 7.20 -12.86
CA LYS A 367 14.68 6.39 -12.09
C LYS A 367 14.24 5.14 -12.85
N ARG A 368 13.71 4.17 -12.13
CA ARG A 368 13.16 2.95 -12.73
C ARG A 368 11.99 3.29 -13.65
N ALA A 369 11.91 2.59 -14.75
CA ALA A 369 10.79 2.69 -15.68
C ALA A 369 9.57 1.91 -15.13
N ASP A 370 9.06 2.38 -13.99
CA ASP A 370 7.84 1.94 -13.35
C ASP A 370 6.75 2.97 -13.70
N LEU A 371 5.89 2.63 -14.66
CA LEU A 371 4.92 3.59 -15.22
C LEU A 371 3.61 2.93 -15.62
N ALA A 372 2.54 3.72 -15.59
CA ALA A 372 1.19 3.35 -15.98
C ALA A 372 0.69 4.21 -17.14
N VAL A 373 0.10 3.58 -18.15
CA VAL A 373 -0.50 4.20 -19.33
C VAL A 373 -2.01 4.12 -19.22
N TRP A 374 -2.68 5.26 -19.31
CA TRP A 374 -4.13 5.40 -19.15
C TRP A 374 -4.75 5.88 -20.44
N ARG A 375 -5.69 5.10 -20.98
CA ARG A 375 -6.48 5.51 -22.16
C ARG A 375 -7.47 6.61 -21.76
N THR A 376 -7.60 7.62 -22.61
CA THR A 376 -8.48 8.77 -22.40
C THR A 376 -9.43 9.00 -23.58
N ASP A 377 -9.67 7.96 -24.39
CA ASP A 377 -10.52 7.96 -25.58
C ASP A 377 -11.90 7.34 -25.33
N SER A 378 -12.24 7.01 -24.08
CA SER A 378 -13.56 6.49 -23.69
C SER A 378 -14.58 7.62 -23.42
N LEU A 379 -15.85 7.24 -23.23
CA LEU A 379 -16.98 8.17 -23.09
C LEU A 379 -16.80 9.16 -21.92
N GLU A 380 -16.28 8.70 -20.80
CA GLU A 380 -16.08 9.48 -19.56
C GLU A 380 -15.01 10.56 -19.68
N HIS A 381 -14.19 10.51 -20.73
CA HIS A 381 -13.15 11.51 -21.00
C HIS A 381 -13.58 12.54 -22.06
N GLY A 382 -14.72 12.33 -22.72
CA GLY A 382 -15.25 13.24 -23.71
C GLY A 382 -15.57 14.63 -23.10
N GLY A 383 -15.02 15.68 -23.69
CA GLY A 383 -15.25 17.06 -23.22
C GLY A 383 -14.32 17.54 -22.09
N ALA A 384 -13.37 16.73 -21.67
CA ALA A 384 -12.37 17.14 -20.69
C ALA A 384 -11.26 17.97 -21.34
N GLU A 385 -11.00 19.17 -20.81
CA GLU A 385 -9.86 20.01 -21.20
C GLU A 385 -8.60 19.56 -20.44
N ASP A 386 -8.71 19.33 -19.13
CA ASP A 386 -7.65 18.78 -18.29
C ASP A 386 -7.83 17.25 -18.13
N LEU A 387 -7.12 16.49 -18.96
CA LEU A 387 -7.20 15.03 -18.97
C LEU A 387 -6.69 14.41 -17.66
N VAL A 388 -5.70 15.03 -16.99
CA VAL A 388 -5.16 14.55 -15.71
C VAL A 388 -6.18 14.69 -14.59
N ALA A 389 -6.81 15.87 -14.50
CA ALA A 389 -7.87 16.06 -13.53
C ALA A 389 -9.07 15.15 -13.82
N ASN A 390 -9.46 15.02 -15.09
CA ASN A 390 -10.57 14.17 -15.47
C ASN A 390 -10.28 12.70 -15.17
N LEU A 391 -9.05 12.22 -15.40
CA LEU A 391 -8.64 10.86 -15.07
C LEU A 391 -8.88 10.57 -13.57
N VAL A 392 -8.50 11.48 -12.67
CA VAL A 392 -8.73 11.32 -11.23
C VAL A 392 -10.22 11.39 -10.86
N PHE A 393 -10.97 12.36 -11.41
CA PHE A 393 -12.38 12.54 -11.05
C PHE A 393 -13.29 11.46 -11.61
N SER A 394 -13.02 10.91 -12.80
CA SER A 394 -13.85 9.87 -13.42
C SER A 394 -13.49 8.45 -12.98
N GLY A 395 -12.29 8.20 -12.40
CA GLY A 395 -11.91 6.86 -11.93
C GLY A 395 -12.98 6.16 -11.07
N PRO A 396 -12.88 4.83 -10.93
CA PRO A 396 -11.71 3.97 -11.18
C PRO A 396 -11.48 3.63 -12.65
N HIS A 397 -10.22 3.31 -12.98
CA HIS A 397 -9.83 2.88 -14.32
C HIS A 397 -9.03 1.58 -14.27
N ARG A 398 -9.14 0.80 -15.33
CA ARG A 398 -8.22 -0.29 -15.59
C ARG A 398 -7.05 0.26 -16.42
N VAL A 399 -5.82 0.04 -15.97
CA VAL A 399 -4.64 0.50 -16.70
C VAL A 399 -4.56 -0.19 -18.06
N ASP A 400 -4.27 0.55 -19.13
CA ASP A 400 -4.05 -0.05 -20.45
C ASP A 400 -2.70 -0.77 -20.51
N ARG A 401 -1.65 -0.14 -19.97
CA ARG A 401 -0.32 -0.73 -19.90
C ARG A 401 0.36 -0.38 -18.60
N LEU A 402 0.98 -1.39 -17.96
CA LEU A 402 1.79 -1.24 -16.77
C LEU A 402 3.18 -1.79 -17.02
N LEU A 403 4.21 -0.96 -16.76
CA LEU A 403 5.59 -1.40 -16.81
C LEU A 403 6.22 -1.34 -15.40
N VAL A 404 6.95 -2.40 -15.06
CA VAL A 404 7.80 -2.50 -13.87
C VAL A 404 9.24 -2.75 -14.32
N GLY A 405 10.14 -1.80 -14.03
CA GLY A 405 11.52 -1.86 -14.54
C GLY A 405 11.57 -1.99 -16.06
N GLY A 406 10.68 -1.30 -16.78
CA GLY A 406 10.57 -1.32 -18.23
C GLY A 406 10.04 -2.61 -18.86
N ARG A 407 9.49 -3.53 -18.05
CA ARG A 407 8.88 -4.79 -18.51
C ARG A 407 7.38 -4.74 -18.37
N ASP A 408 6.66 -5.18 -19.39
CA ASP A 408 5.19 -5.25 -19.36
C ASP A 408 4.70 -6.24 -18.29
N VAL A 409 3.87 -5.75 -17.39
CA VAL A 409 3.06 -6.52 -16.43
C VAL A 409 1.61 -6.58 -16.89
N VAL A 410 1.08 -5.45 -17.37
CA VAL A 410 -0.22 -5.33 -18.03
C VAL A 410 -0.03 -4.78 -19.42
N ARG A 411 -0.75 -5.32 -20.42
CA ARG A 411 -0.79 -4.80 -21.79
C ARG A 411 -2.19 -4.97 -22.39
N GLY A 412 -2.73 -3.89 -22.96
CA GLY A 412 -4.10 -3.87 -23.48
C GLY A 412 -5.13 -4.18 -22.39
N GLY A 413 -4.88 -3.74 -21.16
CA GLY A 413 -5.77 -3.98 -20.02
C GLY A 413 -5.75 -5.42 -19.47
N ALA A 414 -4.84 -6.30 -19.89
CA ALA A 414 -4.75 -7.69 -19.44
C ALA A 414 -3.35 -8.01 -18.86
N LEU A 415 -3.29 -8.91 -17.89
CA LEU A 415 -2.03 -9.41 -17.33
C LEU A 415 -1.22 -10.14 -18.41
N VAL A 416 0.09 -9.87 -18.48
CA VAL A 416 0.98 -10.48 -19.50
C VAL A 416 1.42 -11.88 -19.10
N ARG A 417 1.58 -12.15 -17.80
CA ARG A 417 2.19 -13.38 -17.30
C ARG A 417 1.23 -14.33 -16.60
N ALA A 418 -0.05 -13.97 -16.52
CA ALA A 418 -1.02 -14.78 -15.81
C ALA A 418 -2.42 -14.66 -16.45
N ASP A 419 -3.23 -15.69 -16.28
CA ASP A 419 -4.64 -15.69 -16.69
C ASP A 419 -5.52 -15.29 -15.50
N GLU A 420 -6.29 -14.22 -15.67
CA GLU A 420 -7.17 -13.68 -14.62
C GLU A 420 -8.29 -14.67 -14.23
N GLN A 421 -8.74 -15.51 -15.16
CA GLN A 421 -9.78 -16.51 -14.88
C GLN A 421 -9.20 -17.67 -14.06
N GLU A 422 -7.95 -18.08 -14.34
CA GLU A 422 -7.22 -19.06 -13.55
C GLU A 422 -6.99 -18.55 -12.11
N ILE A 423 -6.47 -17.32 -11.97
CA ILE A 423 -6.30 -16.69 -10.65
C ILE A 423 -7.62 -16.68 -9.87
N ALA A 424 -8.69 -16.21 -10.51
CA ALA A 424 -10.00 -16.14 -9.86
C ALA A 424 -10.60 -17.51 -9.52
N ALA A 425 -10.31 -18.54 -10.31
CA ALA A 425 -10.77 -19.91 -10.02
C ALA A 425 -10.04 -20.51 -8.82
N GLU A 426 -8.70 -20.40 -8.77
CA GLU A 426 -7.92 -20.90 -7.64
C GLU A 426 -8.23 -20.12 -6.36
N HIS A 427 -8.31 -18.79 -6.43
CA HIS A 427 -8.71 -17.97 -5.29
C HIS A 427 -10.07 -18.38 -4.72
N ARG A 428 -11.09 -18.61 -5.57
CA ARG A 428 -12.41 -19.09 -5.11
C ARG A 428 -12.34 -20.46 -4.48
N LYS A 429 -11.48 -21.36 -4.98
CA LYS A 429 -11.26 -22.69 -4.40
C LYS A 429 -10.68 -22.57 -2.97
N GLN A 430 -9.63 -21.77 -2.80
CA GLN A 430 -9.00 -21.57 -1.49
C GLN A 430 -9.91 -20.80 -0.52
N ALA A 431 -10.65 -19.81 -0.97
CA ALA A 431 -11.66 -19.13 -0.16
C ALA A 431 -12.72 -20.09 0.35
N ARG A 432 -13.24 -21.01 -0.50
CA ARG A 432 -14.20 -22.04 -0.07
C ARG A 432 -13.59 -22.98 0.96
N ARG A 433 -12.33 -23.42 0.78
CA ARG A 433 -11.61 -24.25 1.73
C ARG A 433 -11.52 -23.57 3.10
N LEU A 434 -11.16 -22.28 3.12
CA LEU A 434 -11.10 -21.50 4.35
C LEU A 434 -12.46 -21.39 5.07
N TRP A 435 -13.58 -21.39 4.31
CA TRP A 435 -14.92 -21.25 4.88
C TRP A 435 -15.58 -22.55 5.33
N GLN A 436 -15.17 -23.71 4.82
CA GLN A 436 -15.82 -25.00 5.05
C GLN A 436 -15.30 -25.73 6.28
N GLU A 437 -14.19 -25.29 6.84
CA GLU A 437 -13.58 -25.83 8.07
C GLU A 437 -13.88 -24.93 9.29
#